data_e795ddff60c5931907564684a62110e7
#
_entry.id   e795ddff60c5931907564684a62110e7
#
_cell.length_a   1.000
_cell.length_b   1.000
_cell.length_c   1.000
_cell.angle_alpha   90.00
_cell.angle_beta   90.00
_cell.angle_gamma   90.00
#
_symmetry.space_group_name_H-M   'P 1'
#
loop_
_entity.id
_entity.type
_entity.pdbx_description
1 polymer ?
#
loop_
_entity_poly.entity_id
_entity_poly.type
_entity_poly.pdbx_seq_one_letter_code
_entity_poly.pdbx_strand_id
1 'polypeptide(L)'
;MQVIQTAIQSFENSNGEINLAQVEGFIRQILGWREYVRGMYWSNMPDYSAANSLDANRTLPSWFWSSNTKMNCVKKSIQQTMTYSYAHHIQRLMVTGNFSLLAGLAPNEVDEWYLGVYVDAIQWVELPNTRGMALFADGGLIASKPYAASGNY
;
A
#
# COMPACT_ATOMS: atom_id res chain seq x y z
N MET A 1 17.14 1.26 12.73
CA MET A 1 17.73 1.98 13.90
C MET A 1 18.67 3.11 13.48
N GLN A 2 19.66 2.89 12.60
CA GLN A 2 20.60 3.96 12.16
C GLN A 2 19.92 5.25 11.66
N VAL A 3 18.89 5.13 10.78
CA VAL A 3 18.17 6.28 10.26
C VAL A 3 17.51 7.13 11.35
N ILE A 4 16.91 6.47 12.35
CA ILE A 4 16.29 7.14 13.51
C ILE A 4 17.36 7.87 14.33
N GLN A 5 18.48 7.22 14.61
CA GLN A 5 19.59 7.83 15.33
C GLN A 5 20.14 9.06 14.60
N THR A 6 20.31 8.96 13.27
CA THR A 6 20.73 10.11 12.46
C THR A 6 19.73 11.27 12.53
N ALA A 7 18.43 10.98 12.48
CA ALA A 7 17.40 12.01 12.61
C ALA A 7 17.42 12.70 13.96
N ILE A 8 17.61 11.94 15.06
CA ILE A 8 17.76 12.47 16.42
C ILE A 8 19.00 13.34 16.53
N GLN A 9 20.15 12.86 16.05
CA GLN A 9 21.41 13.62 16.05
C GLN A 9 21.29 14.92 15.25
N SER A 10 20.61 14.90 14.09
CA SER A 10 20.35 16.09 13.29
C SER A 10 19.51 17.12 14.05
N PHE A 11 18.52 16.66 14.80
CA PHE A 11 17.70 17.51 15.66
C PHE A 11 18.54 18.15 16.78
N GLU A 12 19.30 17.34 17.51
CA GLU A 12 20.13 17.80 18.61
C GLU A 12 21.18 18.84 18.15
N ASN A 13 21.74 18.67 16.95
CA ASN A 13 22.76 19.54 16.38
C ASN A 13 22.17 20.75 15.61
N SER A 14 20.87 20.85 15.47
CA SER A 14 20.23 21.89 14.60
C SER A 14 20.18 23.29 15.20
N ASN A 15 20.61 23.48 16.45
CA ASN A 15 20.51 24.75 17.19
C ASN A 15 19.09 25.39 17.12
N GLY A 16 18.06 24.54 17.07
CA GLY A 16 16.66 24.96 17.04
C GLY A 16 16.06 25.18 15.64
N GLU A 17 16.83 24.95 14.57
CA GLU A 17 16.31 25.01 13.18
C GLU A 17 15.33 23.85 12.88
N ILE A 18 15.55 22.70 13.47
CA ILE A 18 14.64 21.55 13.40
C ILE A 18 13.83 21.50 14.68
N ASN A 19 12.50 21.48 14.59
CA ASN A 19 11.65 21.35 15.75
C ASN A 19 11.29 19.88 16.04
N LEU A 20 10.86 19.61 17.26
CA LEU A 20 10.52 18.26 17.72
C LEU A 20 9.41 17.62 16.87
N ALA A 21 8.41 18.38 16.43
CA ALA A 21 7.31 17.85 15.63
C ALA A 21 7.76 17.34 14.26
N GLN A 22 8.79 17.97 13.65
CA GLN A 22 9.37 17.51 12.39
C GLN A 22 10.08 16.16 12.56
N VAL A 23 10.87 16.01 13.62
CA VAL A 23 11.58 14.75 13.94
C VAL A 23 10.59 13.66 14.32
N GLU A 24 9.62 13.96 15.16
CA GLU A 24 8.57 13.03 15.55
C GLU A 24 7.79 12.54 14.33
N GLY A 25 7.36 13.44 13.44
CA GLY A 25 6.67 13.10 12.21
C GLY A 25 7.47 12.16 11.32
N PHE A 26 8.77 12.41 11.17
CA PHE A 26 9.67 11.53 10.40
C PHE A 26 9.84 10.15 11.06
N ILE A 27 10.11 10.10 12.36
CA ILE A 27 10.32 8.85 13.10
C ILE A 27 9.05 7.99 13.11
N ARG A 28 7.87 8.59 13.19
CA ARG A 28 6.58 7.90 13.11
C ARG A 28 6.40 7.13 11.80
N GLN A 29 6.92 7.62 10.69
CA GLN A 29 6.84 6.88 9.41
C GLN A 29 7.65 5.59 9.47
N ILE A 30 8.74 5.58 10.21
CA ILE A 30 9.61 4.41 10.34
C ILE A 30 9.06 3.43 11.36
N LEU A 31 8.78 3.88 12.58
CA LEU A 31 8.31 3.00 13.66
C LEU A 31 6.82 2.64 13.52
N GLY A 32 5.97 3.66 13.35
CA GLY A 32 4.52 3.49 13.33
C GLY A 32 3.99 2.91 12.02
N TRP A 33 4.79 2.91 10.97
CA TRP A 33 4.37 2.40 9.67
C TRP A 33 5.22 1.22 9.20
N ARG A 34 6.51 1.43 8.91
CA ARG A 34 7.35 0.35 8.38
C ARG A 34 7.51 -0.81 9.36
N GLU A 35 7.85 -0.56 10.61
CA GLU A 35 8.05 -1.63 11.59
C GLU A 35 6.72 -2.28 12.01
N TYR A 36 5.64 -1.52 12.08
CA TYR A 36 4.30 -2.08 12.28
C TYR A 36 3.93 -3.05 11.15
N VAL A 37 4.02 -2.61 9.90
CA VAL A 37 3.71 -3.44 8.72
C VAL A 37 4.60 -4.68 8.68
N ARG A 38 5.91 -4.53 8.98
CA ARG A 38 6.85 -5.65 9.05
C ARG A 38 6.47 -6.65 10.15
N GLY A 39 6.11 -6.16 11.32
CA GLY A 39 5.64 -6.98 12.43
C GLY A 39 4.38 -7.75 12.08
N MET A 40 3.40 -7.08 11.51
CA MET A 40 2.14 -7.69 11.06
C MET A 40 2.36 -8.78 10.01
N TYR A 41 3.22 -8.52 9.03
CA TYR A 41 3.58 -9.52 8.02
C TYR A 41 4.17 -10.78 8.67
N TRP A 42 5.25 -10.64 9.44
CA TRP A 42 5.96 -11.80 9.99
C TRP A 42 5.18 -12.57 11.05
N SER A 43 4.33 -11.90 11.83
CA SER A 43 3.50 -12.56 12.85
C SER A 43 2.34 -13.36 12.28
N ASN A 44 1.91 -13.07 11.04
CA ASN A 44 0.75 -13.70 10.42
C ASN A 44 1.10 -14.61 9.22
N MET A 45 2.36 -14.65 8.78
CA MET A 45 2.78 -15.56 7.72
C MET A 45 2.92 -17.00 8.24
N PRO A 46 2.64 -18.06 7.42
CA PRO A 46 2.28 -17.98 5.99
C PRO A 46 0.79 -17.71 5.71
N ASP A 47 -0.08 -17.82 6.69
CA ASP A 47 -1.54 -17.78 6.52
C ASP A 47 -2.05 -16.43 5.97
N TYR A 48 -1.33 -15.35 6.28
CA TYR A 48 -1.66 -14.01 5.78
C TYR A 48 -1.76 -13.95 4.25
N SER A 49 -0.91 -14.69 3.55
CA SER A 49 -0.90 -14.76 2.09
C SER A 49 -2.15 -15.41 1.48
N ALA A 50 -2.94 -16.12 2.28
CA ALA A 50 -4.18 -16.76 1.86
C ALA A 50 -5.44 -15.97 2.32
N ALA A 51 -5.26 -14.91 3.10
CA ALA A 51 -6.39 -14.15 3.66
C ALA A 51 -7.29 -13.57 2.56
N ASN A 52 -8.60 -13.81 2.65
CA ASN A 52 -9.62 -13.30 1.73
C ASN A 52 -10.96 -13.18 2.45
N SER A 53 -11.07 -12.29 3.43
CA SER A 53 -12.23 -12.15 4.30
C SER A 53 -13.52 -11.72 3.59
N LEU A 54 -13.39 -11.14 2.38
CA LEU A 54 -14.52 -10.70 1.57
C LEU A 54 -14.93 -11.71 0.49
N ASP A 55 -14.28 -12.88 0.45
CA ASP A 55 -14.50 -13.91 -0.57
C ASP A 55 -14.45 -13.37 -2.01
N ALA A 56 -13.54 -12.42 -2.25
CA ALA A 56 -13.32 -11.81 -3.55
C ALA A 56 -12.61 -12.80 -4.50
N ASN A 57 -13.20 -13.10 -5.65
CA ASN A 57 -12.74 -14.19 -6.52
C ASN A 57 -12.76 -13.84 -8.02
N ARG A 58 -12.98 -12.58 -8.38
CA ARG A 58 -12.95 -12.17 -9.78
C ARG A 58 -11.52 -12.03 -10.28
N THR A 59 -11.28 -12.48 -11.50
CA THR A 59 -9.96 -12.38 -12.14
C THR A 59 -9.58 -10.94 -12.45
N LEU A 60 -8.29 -10.68 -12.46
CA LEU A 60 -7.72 -9.38 -12.81
C LEU A 60 -8.04 -9.05 -14.28
N PRO A 61 -8.72 -7.95 -14.60
CA PRO A 61 -9.05 -7.59 -15.96
C PRO A 61 -7.80 -7.36 -16.83
N SER A 62 -7.81 -7.82 -18.07
CA SER A 62 -6.69 -7.70 -19.02
C SER A 62 -6.20 -6.25 -19.25
N TRP A 63 -7.06 -5.27 -19.01
CA TRP A 63 -6.66 -3.86 -19.12
C TRP A 63 -5.76 -3.37 -17.97
N PHE A 64 -5.53 -4.14 -16.90
CA PHE A 64 -4.44 -3.89 -15.94
C PHE A 64 -3.06 -3.94 -16.61
N TRP A 65 -2.95 -4.63 -17.74
CA TRP A 65 -1.71 -4.72 -18.54
C TRP A 65 -1.69 -3.75 -19.72
N SER A 66 -2.85 -3.48 -20.34
CA SER A 66 -2.96 -2.69 -21.55
C SER A 66 -3.45 -1.25 -21.34
N SER A 67 -3.95 -0.94 -20.15
CA SER A 67 -4.65 0.32 -19.83
C SER A 67 -5.87 0.62 -20.72
N ASN A 68 -6.39 -0.36 -21.46
CA ASN A 68 -7.51 -0.17 -22.38
C ASN A 68 -8.85 -0.19 -21.64
N THR A 69 -9.12 0.85 -20.89
CA THR A 69 -10.38 1.05 -20.15
C THR A 69 -10.92 2.46 -20.36
N LYS A 70 -12.25 2.61 -20.25
CA LYS A 70 -12.94 3.91 -20.31
C LYS A 70 -12.88 4.69 -19.00
N MET A 71 -12.51 4.05 -17.90
CA MET A 71 -12.35 4.69 -16.57
C MET A 71 -11.06 5.50 -16.55
N ASN A 72 -11.15 6.81 -16.78
CA ASN A 72 -10.00 7.66 -17.03
C ASN A 72 -9.00 7.68 -15.87
N CYS A 73 -9.43 7.74 -14.61
CA CYS A 73 -8.53 7.72 -13.43
C CYS A 73 -7.72 6.43 -13.37
N VAL A 74 -8.37 5.27 -13.51
CA VAL A 74 -7.71 3.96 -13.52
C VAL A 74 -6.78 3.83 -14.72
N LYS A 75 -7.25 4.22 -15.91
CA LYS A 75 -6.42 4.24 -17.14
C LYS A 75 -5.13 5.00 -16.94
N LYS A 76 -5.20 6.23 -16.42
CA LYS A 76 -4.02 7.09 -16.19
C LYS A 76 -3.07 6.50 -15.16
N SER A 77 -3.59 5.95 -14.06
CA SER A 77 -2.77 5.30 -13.04
C SER A 77 -2.04 4.08 -13.60
N ILE A 78 -2.73 3.22 -14.37
CA ILE A 78 -2.12 2.05 -14.99
C ILE A 78 -1.11 2.45 -16.07
N GLN A 79 -1.42 3.42 -16.92
CA GLN A 79 -0.46 3.94 -17.91
C GLN A 79 0.83 4.41 -17.25
N GLN A 80 0.72 5.19 -16.18
CA GLN A 80 1.89 5.65 -15.42
C GLN A 80 2.66 4.46 -14.84
N THR A 81 1.97 3.51 -14.20
CA THR A 81 2.56 2.30 -13.63
C THR A 81 3.34 1.51 -14.68
N MET A 82 2.72 1.23 -15.83
CA MET A 82 3.35 0.45 -16.91
C MET A 82 4.52 1.18 -17.59
N THR A 83 4.50 2.51 -17.59
CA THR A 83 5.57 3.31 -18.20
C THR A 83 6.79 3.46 -17.29
N TYR A 84 6.56 3.67 -15.99
CA TYR A 84 7.62 4.03 -15.05
C TYR A 84 7.89 2.96 -13.99
N SER A 85 7.14 1.85 -13.99
CA SER A 85 7.12 0.86 -12.91
C SER A 85 6.88 1.50 -11.53
N TYR A 86 6.17 2.62 -11.51
CA TYR A 86 5.92 3.41 -10.32
C TYR A 86 4.60 4.18 -10.42
N ALA A 87 3.89 4.23 -9.31
CA ALA A 87 2.76 5.13 -9.08
C ALA A 87 2.82 5.65 -7.63
N HIS A 88 2.32 6.85 -7.40
CA HIS A 88 2.20 7.41 -6.06
C HIS A 88 1.31 6.51 -5.19
N HIS A 89 1.62 6.44 -3.88
CA HIS A 89 0.86 5.59 -2.94
C HIS A 89 -0.66 5.82 -3.01
N ILE A 90 -1.10 7.07 -3.15
CA ILE A 90 -2.52 7.39 -3.30
C ILE A 90 -3.12 6.80 -4.59
N GLN A 91 -2.40 6.77 -5.69
CA GLN A 91 -2.87 6.11 -6.91
C GLN A 91 -2.98 4.59 -6.72
N ARG A 92 -2.02 3.99 -6.01
CA ARG A 92 -2.06 2.55 -5.67
C ARG A 92 -3.24 2.23 -4.76
N LEU A 93 -3.43 3.00 -3.67
CA LEU A 93 -4.47 2.76 -2.68
C LEU A 93 -5.86 3.18 -3.18
N MET A 94 -6.01 4.46 -3.55
CA MET A 94 -7.34 5.07 -3.78
C MET A 94 -7.84 4.97 -5.22
N VAL A 95 -7.00 4.56 -6.17
CA VAL A 95 -7.44 4.36 -7.56
C VAL A 95 -7.44 2.88 -7.91
N THR A 96 -6.26 2.26 -8.08
CA THR A 96 -6.19 0.84 -8.49
C THR A 96 -6.61 -0.11 -7.37
N GLY A 97 -6.19 0.13 -6.13
CA GLY A 97 -6.58 -0.69 -4.98
C GLY A 97 -8.08 -0.60 -4.68
N ASN A 98 -8.61 0.62 -4.61
CA ASN A 98 -10.05 0.83 -4.38
C ASN A 98 -10.92 0.24 -5.51
N PHE A 99 -10.49 0.37 -6.77
CA PHE A 99 -11.17 -0.32 -7.87
C PHE A 99 -11.16 -1.84 -7.65
N SER A 100 -10.02 -2.40 -7.28
CA SER A 100 -9.87 -3.85 -7.06
C SER A 100 -10.78 -4.35 -5.93
N LEU A 101 -10.86 -3.60 -4.82
CA LEU A 101 -11.78 -3.87 -3.71
C LEU A 101 -13.24 -3.87 -4.18
N LEU A 102 -13.69 -2.77 -4.81
CA LEU A 102 -15.09 -2.60 -5.24
C LEU A 102 -15.50 -3.58 -6.34
N ALA A 103 -14.56 -3.96 -7.19
CA ALA A 103 -14.79 -4.94 -8.24
C ALA A 103 -14.75 -6.40 -7.73
N GLY A 104 -14.31 -6.65 -6.50
CA GLY A 104 -14.17 -7.99 -5.93
C GLY A 104 -13.11 -8.83 -6.62
N LEU A 105 -11.95 -8.21 -6.96
CA LEU A 105 -10.85 -8.92 -7.59
C LEU A 105 -10.15 -9.82 -6.58
N ALA A 106 -9.71 -11.00 -7.05
CA ALA A 106 -9.01 -11.98 -6.24
C ALA A 106 -7.71 -11.39 -5.65
N PRO A 107 -7.55 -11.37 -4.31
CA PRO A 107 -6.40 -10.74 -3.67
C PRO A 107 -5.05 -11.24 -4.18
N ASN A 108 -4.92 -12.54 -4.46
CA ASN A 108 -3.69 -13.13 -4.98
C ASN A 108 -3.29 -12.52 -6.33
N GLU A 109 -4.24 -12.35 -7.26
CA GLU A 109 -3.95 -11.77 -8.57
C GLU A 109 -3.55 -10.29 -8.46
N VAL A 110 -4.18 -9.56 -7.54
CA VAL A 110 -3.84 -8.16 -7.28
C VAL A 110 -2.45 -8.04 -6.65
N ASP A 111 -2.14 -8.84 -5.63
CA ASP A 111 -0.81 -8.87 -5.00
C ASP A 111 0.30 -9.21 -6.01
N GLU A 112 0.10 -10.25 -6.80
CA GLU A 112 1.05 -10.67 -7.83
C GLU A 112 1.28 -9.56 -8.86
N TRP A 113 0.21 -8.87 -9.29
CA TRP A 113 0.33 -7.75 -10.20
C TRP A 113 1.15 -6.61 -9.58
N TYR A 114 0.85 -6.20 -8.32
CA TYR A 114 1.59 -5.16 -7.62
C TYR A 114 3.07 -5.52 -7.45
N LEU A 115 3.35 -6.74 -7.00
CA LEU A 115 4.72 -7.24 -6.86
C LEU A 115 5.49 -7.29 -8.18
N GLY A 116 4.79 -7.58 -9.28
CA GLY A 116 5.41 -7.71 -10.60
C GLY A 116 5.66 -6.40 -11.33
N VAL A 117 4.85 -5.35 -11.06
CA VAL A 117 4.92 -4.10 -11.86
C VAL A 117 5.63 -2.95 -11.15
N TYR A 118 5.66 -2.90 -9.82
CA TYR A 118 6.29 -1.80 -9.10
C TYR A 118 7.74 -2.10 -8.75
N VAL A 119 8.65 -1.21 -9.17
CA VAL A 119 10.10 -1.35 -8.94
C VAL A 119 10.49 -1.34 -7.45
N ASP A 120 9.68 -0.72 -6.62
CA ASP A 120 9.87 -0.61 -5.17
C ASP A 120 9.10 -1.66 -4.36
N ALA A 121 8.41 -2.60 -5.01
CA ALA A 121 7.65 -3.64 -4.34
C ALA A 121 8.55 -4.67 -3.67
N ILE A 122 8.31 -4.88 -2.37
CA ILE A 122 8.93 -5.92 -1.56
C ILE A 122 7.80 -6.61 -0.80
N GLN A 123 7.75 -7.93 -0.84
CA GLN A 123 6.60 -8.71 -0.38
C GLN A 123 6.11 -8.34 1.04
N TRP A 124 7.01 -8.19 2.02
CA TRP A 124 6.61 -7.85 3.38
C TRP A 124 6.04 -6.44 3.55
N VAL A 125 6.34 -5.52 2.60
CA VAL A 125 5.70 -4.20 2.52
C VAL A 125 4.42 -4.29 1.72
N GLU A 126 4.47 -5.00 0.60
CA GLU A 126 3.41 -5.03 -0.40
C GLU A 126 2.15 -5.74 0.12
N LEU A 127 2.28 -6.97 0.61
CA LEU A 127 1.13 -7.75 1.05
C LEU A 127 0.25 -7.02 2.09
N PRO A 128 0.78 -6.49 3.21
CA PRO A 128 -0.05 -5.77 4.16
C PRO A 128 -0.68 -4.49 3.60
N ASN A 129 -0.01 -3.80 2.69
CA ASN A 129 -0.56 -2.61 2.07
C ASN A 129 -1.62 -2.93 1.01
N THR A 130 -1.43 -3.96 0.20
CA THR A 130 -2.38 -4.34 -0.84
C THR A 130 -3.51 -5.18 -0.24
N ARG A 131 -3.20 -6.34 0.33
CA ARG A 131 -4.19 -7.28 0.88
C ARG A 131 -4.92 -6.71 2.09
N GLY A 132 -4.19 -6.09 3.02
CA GLY A 132 -4.77 -5.53 4.24
C GLY A 132 -5.40 -4.17 4.02
N MET A 133 -4.64 -3.18 3.60
CA MET A 133 -5.12 -1.81 3.51
C MET A 133 -6.00 -1.55 2.28
N ALA A 134 -5.56 -1.93 1.09
CA ALA A 134 -6.29 -1.60 -0.14
C ALA A 134 -7.51 -2.51 -0.37
N LEU A 135 -7.38 -3.82 -0.15
CA LEU A 135 -8.42 -4.81 -0.41
C LEU A 135 -9.25 -5.20 0.81
N PHE A 136 -8.80 -4.85 2.01
CA PHE A 136 -9.43 -5.27 3.27
C PHE A 136 -9.61 -6.81 3.36
N ALA A 137 -8.77 -7.55 2.66
CA ALA A 137 -8.87 -9.00 2.55
C ALA A 137 -8.38 -9.73 3.82
N ASP A 138 -7.67 -9.04 4.71
CA ASP A 138 -7.23 -9.55 6.01
C ASP A 138 -8.28 -9.40 7.14
N GLY A 139 -9.46 -8.87 6.81
CA GLY A 139 -10.54 -8.71 7.78
C GLY A 139 -10.31 -7.62 8.83
N GLY A 140 -9.36 -6.70 8.57
CA GLY A 140 -9.12 -5.56 9.45
C GLY A 140 -7.91 -5.72 10.38
N LEU A 141 -6.99 -6.63 10.09
CA LEU A 141 -5.73 -6.76 10.85
C LEU A 141 -4.84 -5.53 10.69
N ILE A 142 -4.72 -5.00 9.48
CA ILE A 142 -3.91 -3.79 9.18
C ILE A 142 -4.75 -2.52 9.28
N ALA A 143 -5.89 -2.48 8.60
CA ALA A 143 -6.76 -1.30 8.53
C ALA A 143 -8.03 -1.52 9.35
N SER A 144 -8.37 -0.61 10.24
CA SER A 144 -9.56 -0.71 11.09
C SER A 144 -10.89 -0.66 10.32
N LYS A 145 -10.85 -0.23 9.04
CA LYS A 145 -12.00 -0.15 8.14
C LYS A 145 -11.55 -0.19 6.69
N PRO A 146 -12.39 -0.66 5.75
CA PRO A 146 -12.03 -0.64 4.33
C PRO A 146 -11.92 0.80 3.80
N TYR A 147 -10.97 1.03 2.91
CA TYR A 147 -10.85 2.28 2.16
C TYR A 147 -11.77 2.25 0.93
N ALA A 148 -13.06 2.07 1.16
CA ALA A 148 -14.05 2.11 0.10
C ALA A 148 -14.43 3.55 -0.19
N ALA A 149 -14.03 4.08 -1.35
CA ALA A 149 -14.38 5.44 -1.74
C ALA A 149 -15.90 5.57 -1.89
N SER A 150 -16.46 6.53 -1.16
CA SER A 150 -17.86 6.93 -1.30
C SER A 150 -17.92 8.29 -1.99
N GLY A 151 -19.09 8.66 -2.54
CA GLY A 151 -19.29 9.98 -3.13
C GLY A 151 -19.20 11.14 -2.14
N ASN A 152 -19.09 10.85 -0.86
CA ASN A 152 -18.90 11.82 0.23
C ASN A 152 -17.44 11.99 0.68
N TYR A 153 -16.51 11.36 -0.01
CA TYR A 153 -15.09 11.45 0.30
C TYR A 153 -14.43 12.62 -0.42
#